data_3bae5ec3c8801c46ed6dfbc0e39aac1c
#
_entry.id   3bae5ec3c8801c46ed6dfbc0e39aac1c
#
_cell.length_a   1.000
_cell.length_b   1.000
_cell.length_c   1.000
_cell.angle_alpha   90.00
_cell.angle_beta   90.00
_cell.angle_gamma   90.00
#
_symmetry.space_group_name_H-M   'P 1'
#
loop_
_entity.id
_entity.type
_entity.pdbx_description
1 polymer ?
#
loop_
_entity_poly.entity_id
_entity_poly.type
_entity_poly.pdbx_seq_one_letter_code
_entity_poly.pdbx_strand_id
1 'polypeptide(L)'
;MEEILSEMDRRSFLKTSMAAGLLLSTSRLPAFAEDKPEEFPNRGKFERLSLTYAHIDAGATEPFSILHISDTHLTSAYLSEDERKQTLMRSRTRTFGGRQEEALRDSLDWARQNVDYVLHTGDLIDWISEANLDLAEKYLGENVAFAVGNHEYSRYMKLEKSEKTEAYKEISRELLASKYHKNLTFVSQVVNGVNFITMDDVYYAVTEEQVDLFEDQVRRKLPIILCMHVPIYTQEIAAANFKYWKPGSRFRSYGPQKHKYTYETDSFTEKFFDRLKKQKLLKGILSGHTHFAMEEQFSPTARQYVX
;
A
#
# COMPACT_ATOMS: atom_id res chain seq x y z
N MET A 1 15.89 -17.58 -4.03
CA MET A 1 14.91 -16.50 -3.85
C MET A 1 13.96 -16.39 -5.05
N GLU A 2 14.30 -16.94 -6.18
CA GLU A 2 13.37 -17.10 -7.31
C GLU A 2 12.30 -18.16 -7.06
N GLU A 3 12.55 -19.08 -6.13
CA GLU A 3 11.66 -20.21 -5.89
C GLU A 3 10.40 -19.88 -5.07
N ILE A 4 10.44 -18.82 -4.29
CA ILE A 4 9.31 -18.53 -3.36
C ILE A 4 8.07 -18.04 -4.12
N LEU A 5 8.26 -17.52 -5.31
CA LEU A 5 7.16 -16.97 -6.09
C LEU A 5 6.62 -17.89 -7.17
N SER A 6 7.43 -18.89 -7.59
CA SER A 6 6.95 -19.90 -8.54
C SER A 6 5.98 -20.87 -7.89
N GLU A 7 5.96 -20.93 -6.57
CA GLU A 7 5.09 -21.83 -5.81
C GLU A 7 3.86 -21.18 -5.18
N MET A 8 3.63 -19.90 -5.43
CA MET A 8 2.30 -19.36 -5.15
C MET A 8 1.32 -20.14 -6.03
N ASP A 9 0.69 -21.12 -5.40
CA ASP A 9 -0.18 -22.04 -6.12
C ASP A 9 -1.38 -21.27 -6.69
N ARG A 10 -1.27 -20.94 -7.95
CA ARG A 10 -2.35 -20.37 -8.75
C ARG A 10 -3.67 -21.13 -8.57
N ARG A 11 -3.58 -22.41 -8.22
CA ARG A 11 -4.76 -23.28 -8.09
C ARG A 11 -5.55 -23.00 -6.82
N SER A 12 -4.91 -22.49 -5.78
CA SER A 12 -5.60 -22.12 -4.54
C SER A 12 -6.37 -20.81 -4.68
N PHE A 13 -5.91 -19.93 -5.58
CA PHE A 13 -6.52 -18.63 -5.82
C PHE A 13 -7.46 -18.62 -7.01
N LEU A 14 -7.24 -19.52 -7.97
CA LEU A 14 -7.84 -19.43 -9.30
C LEU A 14 -9.12 -20.22 -9.51
N LYS A 15 -9.72 -20.73 -8.46
CA LYS A 15 -10.87 -21.62 -8.69
C LYS A 15 -12.17 -20.89 -9.10
N THR A 16 -12.21 -19.58 -9.05
CA THR A 16 -13.36 -18.84 -9.57
C THR A 16 -12.99 -17.38 -9.81
N SER A 17 -12.29 -17.13 -10.87
CA SER A 17 -11.97 -15.75 -11.21
C SER A 17 -13.06 -15.10 -12.02
N MET A 18 -13.92 -14.37 -11.36
CA MET A 18 -14.56 -13.24 -12.00
C MET A 18 -13.91 -11.99 -11.40
N ALA A 19 -13.20 -11.30 -12.22
CA ALA A 19 -12.35 -10.21 -11.83
C ALA A 19 -13.14 -9.07 -11.21
N ALA A 20 -12.90 -8.82 -9.96
CA ALA A 20 -13.34 -7.61 -9.31
C ALA A 20 -12.16 -7.07 -8.51
N GLY A 21 -11.47 -6.15 -9.08
CA GLY A 21 -10.25 -5.61 -8.50
C GLY A 21 -9.48 -4.81 -9.53
N LEU A 22 -8.27 -4.51 -9.24
CA LEU A 22 -7.42 -3.82 -10.20
C LEU A 22 -7.05 -4.79 -11.34
N LEU A 23 -7.54 -4.51 -12.53
CA LEU A 23 -7.23 -5.29 -13.71
C LEU A 23 -6.05 -4.69 -14.46
N LEU A 24 -5.01 -5.45 -14.65
CA LEU A 24 -3.88 -5.07 -15.48
C LEU A 24 -4.06 -5.74 -16.84
N SER A 25 -4.46 -4.98 -17.83
CA SER A 25 -4.72 -5.52 -19.15
C SER A 25 -4.30 -4.54 -20.25
N THR A 26 -4.24 -5.05 -21.46
CA THR A 26 -3.91 -4.26 -22.65
C THR A 26 -5.14 -3.60 -23.30
N SER A 27 -6.33 -3.86 -22.81
CA SER A 27 -7.53 -3.29 -23.41
C SER A 27 -7.73 -1.83 -23.00
N ARG A 28 -8.16 -1.00 -23.92
CA ARG A 28 -8.53 0.39 -23.63
C ARG A 28 -9.90 0.40 -22.97
N LEU A 29 -9.99 1.01 -21.81
CA LEU A 29 -11.29 1.26 -21.22
C LEU A 29 -12.03 2.33 -22.03
N PRO A 30 -13.27 2.12 -22.38
CA PRO A 30 -14.13 3.23 -22.75
C PRO A 30 -14.26 4.14 -21.52
N ALA A 31 -14.25 5.44 -21.76
CA ALA A 31 -14.44 6.42 -20.70
C ALA A 31 -15.74 6.08 -19.95
N PHE A 32 -15.60 5.80 -18.66
CA PHE A 32 -16.70 5.60 -17.71
C PHE A 32 -18.08 5.40 -18.35
N ALA A 33 -18.28 4.27 -19.01
CA ALA A 33 -19.63 3.83 -19.26
C ALA A 33 -20.26 3.68 -17.87
N GLU A 34 -21.49 4.12 -17.71
CA GLU A 34 -22.29 3.78 -16.52
C GLU A 34 -22.42 2.27 -16.51
N ASP A 35 -21.40 1.59 -16.04
CA ASP A 35 -21.44 0.14 -15.96
C ASP A 35 -22.48 -0.23 -14.92
N LYS A 36 -23.46 -0.96 -15.37
CA LYS A 36 -24.31 -1.70 -14.46
C LYS A 36 -23.37 -2.47 -13.56
N PRO A 37 -23.53 -2.38 -12.24
CA PRO A 37 -22.66 -3.14 -11.35
C PRO A 37 -22.74 -4.60 -11.77
N GLU A 38 -21.59 -5.16 -12.15
CA GLU A 38 -21.52 -6.59 -12.43
C GLU A 38 -22.09 -7.35 -11.23
N GLU A 39 -22.93 -8.31 -11.49
CA GLU A 39 -23.46 -9.15 -10.43
C GLU A 39 -22.34 -10.09 -9.96
N PHE A 40 -21.69 -9.70 -8.88
CA PHE A 40 -20.67 -10.55 -8.29
C PHE A 40 -21.35 -11.70 -7.54
N PRO A 41 -20.94 -12.94 -7.80
CA PRO A 41 -21.37 -14.05 -6.95
C PRO A 41 -20.98 -13.71 -5.50
N ASN A 42 -21.84 -14.04 -4.57
CA ASN A 42 -21.62 -13.75 -3.14
C ASN A 42 -21.75 -12.28 -2.72
N ARG A 43 -22.37 -11.43 -3.53
CA ARG A 43 -22.56 -10.02 -3.19
C ARG A 43 -23.18 -9.85 -1.78
N GLY A 44 -24.15 -10.66 -1.43
CA GLY A 44 -24.78 -10.59 -0.11
C GLY A 44 -23.85 -10.93 1.05
N LYS A 45 -22.89 -11.81 0.83
CA LYS A 45 -21.87 -12.15 1.84
C LYS A 45 -20.90 -10.99 2.09
N PHE A 46 -20.60 -10.21 1.06
CA PHE A 46 -19.64 -9.12 1.11
C PHE A 46 -20.30 -7.74 0.97
N GLU A 47 -21.55 -7.59 1.38
CA GLU A 47 -22.30 -6.35 1.23
C GLU A 47 -21.69 -5.13 1.96
N ARG A 48 -20.75 -5.38 2.88
CA ARG A 48 -20.08 -4.34 3.63
C ARG A 48 -18.80 -3.82 2.96
N LEU A 49 -18.38 -4.47 1.86
CA LEU A 49 -17.22 -4.03 1.11
C LEU A 49 -17.64 -3.05 0.03
N SER A 50 -16.90 -1.95 -0.08
CA SER A 50 -17.04 -1.01 -1.18
C SER A 50 -15.82 -1.16 -2.07
N LEU A 51 -16.03 -1.49 -3.33
CA LEU A 51 -14.94 -1.78 -4.28
C LEU A 51 -14.87 -0.68 -5.32
N THR A 52 -13.67 -0.20 -5.55
CA THR A 52 -13.37 0.73 -6.64
C THR A 52 -12.49 -0.02 -7.65
N TYR A 53 -12.78 0.11 -8.92
CA TYR A 53 -12.08 -0.60 -9.98
C TYR A 53 -11.20 0.34 -10.77
N ALA A 54 -10.02 -0.12 -11.11
CA ALA A 54 -9.11 0.60 -11.99
C ALA A 54 -8.49 -0.38 -12.99
N HIS A 55 -8.17 0.12 -14.16
CA HIS A 55 -7.60 -0.68 -15.22
C HIS A 55 -6.25 -0.08 -15.62
N ILE A 56 -5.20 -0.88 -15.51
CA ILE A 56 -3.84 -0.43 -15.86
C ILE A 56 -3.36 -1.21 -17.07
N ASP A 57 -3.15 -0.50 -18.19
CA ASP A 57 -2.50 -1.10 -19.35
C ASP A 57 -0.99 -1.12 -19.11
N ALA A 58 -0.53 -2.19 -18.49
CA ALA A 58 0.87 -2.37 -18.15
C ALA A 58 1.63 -3.21 -19.20
N GLY A 59 0.93 -3.74 -20.20
CA GLY A 59 1.57 -4.65 -21.17
C GLY A 59 1.87 -6.02 -20.58
N ALA A 60 1.04 -6.50 -19.68
CA ALA A 60 1.19 -7.83 -19.09
C ALA A 60 1.07 -8.92 -20.16
N THR A 61 1.80 -10.02 -19.98
CA THR A 61 1.72 -11.16 -20.91
C THR A 61 0.38 -11.88 -20.86
N GLU A 62 -0.27 -11.83 -19.70
CA GLU A 62 -1.61 -12.37 -19.45
C GLU A 62 -2.35 -11.42 -18.52
N PRO A 63 -3.63 -11.15 -18.74
CA PRO A 63 -4.40 -10.33 -17.81
C PRO A 63 -4.47 -10.98 -16.42
N PHE A 64 -4.48 -10.15 -15.39
CA PHE A 64 -4.66 -10.62 -14.02
C PHE A 64 -5.27 -9.49 -13.18
N SER A 65 -5.77 -9.85 -12.03
CA SER A 65 -6.45 -8.93 -11.12
C SER A 65 -5.78 -8.91 -9.75
N ILE A 66 -5.79 -7.73 -9.13
CA ILE A 66 -5.20 -7.53 -7.80
C ILE A 66 -6.21 -6.79 -6.92
N LEU A 67 -6.40 -7.26 -5.70
CA LEU A 67 -7.02 -6.43 -4.68
C LEU A 67 -5.93 -5.57 -4.03
N HIS A 68 -6.05 -4.26 -4.14
CA HIS A 68 -5.20 -3.30 -3.45
C HIS A 68 -5.88 -2.88 -2.15
N ILE A 69 -5.21 -3.11 -1.02
CA ILE A 69 -5.66 -2.72 0.32
C ILE A 69 -4.59 -1.82 0.94
N SER A 70 -5.00 -0.89 1.79
CA SER A 70 -4.08 -0.07 2.58
C SER A 70 -4.72 0.34 3.90
N ASP A 71 -3.91 0.81 4.84
CA ASP A 71 -4.36 1.52 6.03
C ASP A 71 -5.40 0.75 6.85
N THR A 72 -5.17 -0.54 7.08
CA THR A 72 -6.06 -1.38 7.89
C THR A 72 -5.96 -1.09 9.39
N HIS A 73 -4.82 -0.59 9.85
CA HIS A 73 -4.62 -0.14 11.23
C HIS A 73 -5.13 -1.14 12.27
N LEU A 74 -4.66 -2.38 12.21
CA LEU A 74 -5.00 -3.38 13.22
C LEU A 74 -4.56 -2.88 14.60
N THR A 75 -5.44 -3.00 15.59
CA THR A 75 -5.21 -2.47 16.93
C THR A 75 -5.43 -3.58 17.97
N SER A 76 -4.35 -3.99 18.61
CA SER A 76 -4.42 -4.98 19.66
C SER A 76 -3.29 -4.76 20.68
N ALA A 77 -3.46 -5.27 21.87
CA ALA A 77 -2.43 -5.34 22.91
C ALA A 77 -2.80 -6.46 23.87
N TYR A 78 -1.85 -7.31 24.22
CA TYR A 78 -2.06 -8.33 25.22
C TYR A 78 -2.12 -7.70 26.62
N LEU A 79 -2.82 -8.33 27.55
CA LEU A 79 -2.91 -7.86 28.94
C LEU A 79 -1.53 -7.78 29.63
N SER A 80 -0.57 -8.56 29.17
CA SER A 80 0.81 -8.53 29.66
C SER A 80 1.61 -7.32 29.16
N GLU A 81 1.16 -6.62 28.12
CA GLU A 81 1.86 -5.46 27.58
C GLU A 81 1.62 -4.24 28.47
N ASP A 82 2.46 -3.22 28.33
CA ASP A 82 2.41 -2.05 29.20
C ASP A 82 1.08 -1.27 29.08
N GLU A 83 0.78 -0.49 30.14
CA GLU A 83 -0.46 0.27 30.25
C GLU A 83 -0.65 1.28 29.11
N ARG A 84 0.45 1.81 28.57
CA ARG A 84 0.36 2.76 27.45
C ARG A 84 -0.18 2.07 26.21
N LYS A 85 0.28 0.85 25.91
CA LYS A 85 -0.23 0.05 24.79
C LYS A 85 -1.70 -0.34 25.00
N GLN A 86 -2.07 -0.72 26.23
CA GLN A 86 -3.47 -1.02 26.55
C GLN A 86 -4.37 0.21 26.29
N THR A 87 -3.92 1.37 26.68
CA THR A 87 -4.66 2.64 26.48
C THR A 87 -4.74 2.97 24.99
N LEU A 88 -3.66 2.79 24.25
CA LEU A 88 -3.65 2.96 22.79
C LEU A 88 -4.66 2.02 22.14
N MET A 89 -4.64 0.75 22.51
CA MET A 89 -5.56 -0.24 21.95
C MET A 89 -7.00 0.21 22.11
N ARG A 90 -7.40 0.57 23.33
CA ARG A 90 -8.79 1.04 23.58
C ARG A 90 -9.16 2.27 22.76
N SER A 91 -8.28 3.27 22.72
CA SER A 91 -8.58 4.54 22.06
C SER A 91 -8.57 4.41 20.53
N ARG A 92 -7.60 3.68 20.00
CA ARG A 92 -7.46 3.53 18.54
C ARG A 92 -8.51 2.58 17.97
N THR A 93 -8.84 1.49 18.69
CA THR A 93 -9.97 0.64 18.30
C THR A 93 -11.26 1.48 18.18
N ARG A 94 -11.50 2.37 19.14
CA ARG A 94 -12.65 3.28 19.09
C ARG A 94 -12.58 4.22 17.87
N THR A 95 -11.38 4.74 17.57
CA THR A 95 -11.17 5.64 16.42
C THR A 95 -11.59 4.99 15.11
N PHE A 96 -11.28 3.72 14.94
CA PHE A 96 -11.58 2.97 13.71
C PHE A 96 -12.89 2.16 13.79
N GLY A 97 -13.66 2.32 14.86
CA GLY A 97 -14.94 1.66 15.00
C GLY A 97 -14.90 0.19 15.41
N GLY A 98 -13.73 -0.33 15.76
CA GLY A 98 -13.57 -1.68 16.32
C GLY A 98 -13.75 -2.82 15.32
N ARG A 99 -13.69 -2.53 14.02
CA ARG A 99 -13.99 -3.53 12.99
C ARG A 99 -12.82 -3.75 12.01
N GLN A 100 -11.64 -3.28 12.36
CA GLN A 100 -10.48 -3.33 11.46
C GLN A 100 -10.16 -4.76 11.04
N GLU A 101 -10.03 -5.67 12.02
CA GLU A 101 -9.72 -7.06 11.73
C GLU A 101 -10.83 -7.77 10.95
N GLU A 102 -12.09 -7.51 11.30
CA GLU A 102 -13.23 -8.05 10.56
C GLU A 102 -13.21 -7.58 9.10
N ALA A 103 -13.02 -6.29 8.88
CA ALA A 103 -12.99 -5.72 7.53
C ALA A 103 -11.83 -6.28 6.70
N LEU A 104 -10.65 -6.41 7.29
CA LEU A 104 -9.51 -7.03 6.60
C LEU A 104 -9.81 -8.49 6.23
N ARG A 105 -10.33 -9.26 7.18
CA ARG A 105 -10.69 -10.66 6.92
C ARG A 105 -11.71 -10.78 5.79
N ASP A 106 -12.77 -9.97 5.85
CA ASP A 106 -13.80 -9.97 4.80
C ASP A 106 -13.20 -9.61 3.44
N SER A 107 -12.28 -8.64 3.40
CA SER A 107 -11.59 -8.25 2.17
C SER A 107 -10.72 -9.39 1.62
N LEU A 108 -9.99 -10.08 2.48
CA LEU A 108 -9.16 -11.22 2.08
C LEU A 108 -10.01 -12.43 1.66
N ASP A 109 -11.13 -12.67 2.34
CA ASP A 109 -12.07 -13.74 1.96
C ASP A 109 -12.69 -13.44 0.59
N TRP A 110 -13.03 -12.18 0.33
CA TRP A 110 -13.50 -11.76 -0.99
C TRP A 110 -12.39 -11.94 -2.04
N ALA A 111 -11.17 -11.53 -1.72
CA ALA A 111 -10.04 -11.64 -2.66
C ALA A 111 -9.78 -13.08 -3.07
N ARG A 112 -9.81 -14.03 -2.14
CA ARG A 112 -9.59 -15.46 -2.44
C ARG A 112 -10.57 -16.01 -3.47
N GLN A 113 -11.71 -15.37 -3.63
CA GLN A 113 -12.77 -15.83 -4.54
C GLN A 113 -12.80 -15.05 -5.84
N ASN A 114 -12.17 -13.88 -5.91
CA ASN A 114 -12.45 -12.94 -6.98
C ASN A 114 -11.21 -12.38 -7.70
N VAL A 115 -10.00 -12.46 -7.10
CA VAL A 115 -8.81 -11.89 -7.73
C VAL A 115 -7.63 -12.86 -7.65
N ASP A 116 -6.61 -12.59 -8.45
CA ASP A 116 -5.41 -13.44 -8.52
C ASP A 116 -4.43 -13.15 -7.38
N TYR A 117 -4.35 -11.91 -6.93
CA TYR A 117 -3.34 -11.47 -5.96
C TYR A 117 -3.91 -10.44 -5.01
N VAL A 118 -3.25 -10.28 -3.86
CA VAL A 118 -3.52 -9.19 -2.91
C VAL A 118 -2.23 -8.38 -2.73
N LEU A 119 -2.37 -7.08 -2.69
CA LEU A 119 -1.28 -6.15 -2.42
C LEU A 119 -1.72 -5.19 -1.33
N HIS A 120 -0.88 -5.02 -0.31
CA HIS A 120 -1.14 -4.10 0.80
C HIS A 120 -0.07 -3.01 0.81
N THR A 121 -0.49 -1.75 0.78
CA THR A 121 0.44 -0.62 0.73
C THR A 121 0.64 0.06 2.09
N GLY A 122 0.72 -0.74 3.16
CA GLY A 122 1.21 -0.27 4.45
C GLY A 122 0.14 0.13 5.45
N ASP A 123 0.60 0.41 6.65
CA ASP A 123 -0.24 0.66 7.82
C ASP A 123 -1.21 -0.51 8.08
N LEU A 124 -0.67 -1.74 8.01
CA LEU A 124 -1.40 -2.94 8.39
C LEU A 124 -1.70 -2.93 9.89
N ILE A 125 -0.70 -2.57 10.70
CA ILE A 125 -0.85 -2.41 12.15
C ILE A 125 -0.79 -0.91 12.51
N ASP A 126 -1.41 -0.56 13.63
CA ASP A 126 -1.46 0.84 14.04
C ASP A 126 -0.26 1.29 14.88
N TRP A 127 0.45 0.36 15.50
CA TRP A 127 1.75 0.53 16.19
C TRP A 127 2.32 -0.84 16.55
N ILE A 128 3.60 -0.88 16.91
CA ILE A 128 4.28 -2.11 17.30
C ILE A 128 3.86 -2.52 18.72
N SER A 129 3.14 -3.64 18.83
CA SER A 129 2.86 -4.37 20.06
C SER A 129 2.99 -5.86 19.77
N GLU A 130 3.18 -6.70 20.79
CA GLU A 130 3.25 -8.14 20.56
C GLU A 130 1.98 -8.65 19.89
N ALA A 131 0.82 -8.18 20.38
CA ALA A 131 -0.46 -8.61 19.83
C ALA A 131 -0.64 -8.12 18.37
N ASN A 132 -0.22 -6.90 18.03
CA ASN A 132 -0.29 -6.41 16.66
C ASN A 132 0.67 -7.16 15.74
N LEU A 133 1.85 -7.53 16.23
CA LEU A 133 2.80 -8.33 15.46
C LEU A 133 2.25 -9.72 15.15
N ASP A 134 1.56 -10.35 16.11
CA ASP A 134 0.90 -11.64 15.88
C ASP A 134 -0.25 -11.50 14.85
N LEU A 135 -0.99 -10.39 14.89
CA LEU A 135 -2.00 -10.11 13.86
C LEU A 135 -1.35 -9.90 12.49
N ALA A 136 -0.23 -9.18 12.43
CA ALA A 136 0.48 -8.98 11.17
C ALA A 136 0.93 -10.33 10.60
N GLU A 137 1.57 -11.18 11.40
CA GLU A 137 1.98 -12.52 10.98
C GLU A 137 0.80 -13.34 10.43
N LYS A 138 -0.34 -13.28 11.11
CA LYS A 138 -1.56 -13.99 10.71
C LYS A 138 -2.07 -13.54 9.33
N TYR A 139 -2.00 -12.23 9.02
CA TYR A 139 -2.61 -11.67 7.80
C TYR A 139 -1.63 -11.37 6.68
N LEU A 140 -0.33 -11.28 6.96
CA LEU A 140 0.68 -11.07 5.94
C LEU A 140 0.96 -12.30 5.08
N GLY A 141 0.38 -13.40 5.34
CA GLY A 141 0.56 -14.71 4.70
C GLY A 141 1.15 -14.70 3.29
N GLU A 142 1.28 -15.84 2.71
CA GLU A 142 2.06 -16.07 1.48
C GLU A 142 1.62 -15.25 0.26
N ASN A 143 0.36 -14.82 0.23
CA ASN A 143 -0.21 -14.21 -0.97
C ASN A 143 -0.30 -12.69 -0.92
N VAL A 144 0.32 -12.05 0.07
CA VAL A 144 0.24 -10.59 0.20
C VAL A 144 1.59 -9.97 -0.14
N ALA A 145 1.65 -9.22 -1.24
CA ALA A 145 2.75 -8.30 -1.49
C ALA A 145 2.53 -7.06 -0.60
N PHE A 146 3.58 -6.56 0.02
CA PHE A 146 3.47 -5.60 1.11
C PHE A 146 4.49 -4.47 0.96
N ALA A 147 4.02 -3.22 0.91
CA ALA A 147 4.85 -2.03 1.10
C ALA A 147 4.65 -1.54 2.55
N VAL A 148 5.71 -1.15 3.22
CA VAL A 148 5.66 -0.75 4.62
C VAL A 148 5.06 0.65 4.77
N GLY A 149 4.24 0.85 5.83
CA GLY A 149 3.69 2.17 6.16
C GLY A 149 4.33 2.78 7.41
N ASN A 150 3.95 4.01 7.74
CA ASN A 150 4.58 4.72 8.86
C ASN A 150 4.15 4.17 10.22
N HIS A 151 3.01 3.53 10.30
CA HIS A 151 2.53 2.92 11.53
C HIS A 151 3.30 1.64 11.85
N GLU A 152 3.81 0.92 10.85
CA GLU A 152 4.72 -0.19 11.08
C GLU A 152 5.97 0.26 11.85
N TYR A 153 6.43 1.48 11.63
CA TYR A 153 7.62 1.98 12.34
C TYR A 153 7.29 2.61 13.71
N SER A 154 6.01 2.79 14.03
CA SER A 154 5.61 3.45 15.27
C SER A 154 5.59 2.47 16.44
N ARG A 155 6.48 2.66 17.41
CA ARG A 155 6.45 1.89 18.65
C ARG A 155 5.34 2.40 19.59
N TYR A 156 5.00 3.68 19.46
CA TYR A 156 3.84 4.33 20.08
C TYR A 156 3.34 5.41 19.12
N MET A 157 2.07 5.72 19.17
CA MET A 157 1.39 6.54 18.16
C MET A 157 1.97 7.93 17.85
N LYS A 158 2.69 8.54 18.77
CA LYS A 158 3.26 9.88 18.52
C LYS A 158 4.76 9.79 18.42
N LEU A 159 5.27 10.07 17.25
CA LEU A 159 6.69 10.25 17.03
C LEU A 159 7.01 11.75 17.03
N GLU A 160 8.04 12.12 17.77
CA GLU A 160 8.60 13.45 17.64
C GLU A 160 9.30 13.59 16.29
N LYS A 161 9.42 14.83 15.80
CA LYS A 161 10.09 15.05 14.50
C LYS A 161 11.51 14.47 14.47
N SER A 162 12.21 14.58 15.58
CA SER A 162 13.58 14.04 15.74
C SER A 162 13.66 12.52 15.66
N GLU A 163 12.55 11.82 15.85
CA GLU A 163 12.52 10.36 15.79
C GLU A 163 12.23 9.83 14.36
N LYS A 164 11.87 10.69 13.44
CA LYS A 164 11.56 10.30 12.05
C LYS A 164 12.87 10.20 11.25
N THR A 165 13.65 9.19 11.56
CA THR A 165 14.99 8.99 11.01
C THR A 165 15.17 7.54 10.57
N GLU A 166 16.14 7.29 9.72
CA GLU A 166 16.49 5.92 9.31
C GLU A 166 16.93 5.09 10.52
N ALA A 167 17.64 5.69 11.48
CA ALA A 167 18.04 4.99 12.71
C ALA A 167 16.83 4.51 13.51
N TYR A 168 15.76 5.30 13.57
CA TYR A 168 14.51 4.89 14.22
C TYR A 168 13.83 3.77 13.44
N LYS A 169 13.79 3.88 12.11
CA LYS A 169 13.24 2.82 11.25
C LYS A 169 14.00 1.51 11.46
N GLU A 170 15.32 1.56 11.57
CA GLU A 170 16.14 0.35 11.74
C GLU A 170 15.78 -0.40 13.01
N ILE A 171 15.67 0.32 14.14
CA ILE A 171 15.24 -0.28 15.40
C ILE A 171 13.85 -0.93 15.23
N SER A 172 12.95 -0.23 14.53
CA SER A 172 11.60 -0.78 14.30
C SER A 172 11.63 -1.99 13.39
N ARG A 173 12.48 -1.99 12.34
CA ARG A 173 12.65 -3.16 11.46
C ARG A 173 13.12 -4.40 12.23
N GLU A 174 14.00 -4.22 13.19
CA GLU A 174 14.45 -5.33 14.04
C GLU A 174 13.27 -5.94 14.82
N LEU A 175 12.37 -5.09 15.34
CA LEU A 175 11.18 -5.56 16.05
C LEU A 175 10.19 -6.26 15.11
N LEU A 176 10.03 -5.72 13.90
CA LEU A 176 9.12 -6.28 12.89
C LEU A 176 9.64 -7.59 12.30
N ALA A 177 10.96 -7.78 12.22
CA ALA A 177 11.58 -8.89 11.51
C ALA A 177 11.10 -10.26 11.98
N SER A 178 10.78 -10.37 13.28
CA SER A 178 10.31 -11.64 13.87
C SER A 178 8.97 -12.11 13.29
N LYS A 179 8.18 -11.23 12.73
CA LYS A 179 6.80 -11.52 12.30
C LYS A 179 6.51 -11.15 10.84
N TYR A 180 7.19 -10.18 10.29
CA TYR A 180 6.93 -9.77 8.91
C TYR A 180 7.59 -10.67 7.88
N HIS A 181 8.74 -11.27 8.19
CA HIS A 181 9.45 -12.24 7.32
C HIS A 181 9.65 -11.73 5.89
N LYS A 182 9.71 -10.41 5.69
CA LYS A 182 9.79 -9.76 4.39
C LYS A 182 10.81 -8.64 4.44
N ASN A 183 11.45 -8.37 3.32
CA ASN A 183 12.24 -7.15 3.19
C ASN A 183 11.27 -5.98 3.11
N LEU A 184 11.35 -5.07 4.07
CA LEU A 184 10.47 -3.91 4.15
C LEU A 184 11.02 -2.69 3.40
N THR A 185 12.29 -2.73 3.01
CA THR A 185 12.95 -1.60 2.36
C THR A 185 12.69 -1.57 0.85
N PHE A 186 12.87 -2.72 0.19
CA PHE A 186 12.73 -2.82 -1.26
C PHE A 186 12.51 -4.28 -1.66
N VAL A 187 11.48 -4.53 -2.45
CA VAL A 187 11.25 -5.85 -3.06
C VAL A 187 10.85 -5.66 -4.53
N SER A 188 11.33 -6.51 -5.40
CA SER A 188 10.92 -6.58 -6.80
C SER A 188 10.35 -7.96 -7.07
N GLN A 189 9.15 -8.01 -7.63
CA GLN A 189 8.43 -9.24 -7.92
C GLN A 189 7.78 -9.15 -9.29
N VAL A 190 8.10 -10.09 -10.17
CA VAL A 190 7.53 -10.09 -11.52
C VAL A 190 6.29 -11.00 -11.58
N VAL A 191 5.19 -10.44 -12.06
CA VAL A 191 3.93 -11.15 -12.27
C VAL A 191 3.49 -10.91 -13.72
N ASN A 192 3.38 -11.96 -14.48
CA ASN A 192 2.93 -11.92 -15.89
C ASN A 192 3.66 -10.83 -16.71
N GLY A 193 4.98 -10.72 -16.51
CA GLY A 193 5.81 -9.77 -17.25
C GLY A 193 5.82 -8.35 -16.69
N VAL A 194 5.05 -8.08 -15.65
CA VAL A 194 5.00 -6.76 -14.98
C VAL A 194 5.80 -6.83 -13.68
N ASN A 195 6.69 -5.90 -13.47
CA ASN A 195 7.54 -5.84 -12.27
C ASN A 195 6.87 -4.98 -11.20
N PHE A 196 6.41 -5.60 -10.14
CA PHE A 196 5.89 -4.93 -8.95
C PHE A 196 7.06 -4.63 -8.02
N ILE A 197 7.26 -3.37 -7.73
CA ILE A 197 8.33 -2.91 -6.83
C ILE A 197 7.68 -2.33 -5.59
N THR A 198 7.89 -2.95 -4.44
CA THR A 198 7.53 -2.34 -3.16
C THR A 198 8.75 -1.59 -2.63
N MET A 199 8.55 -0.37 -2.16
CA MET A 199 9.64 0.52 -1.78
C MET A 199 9.23 1.35 -0.55
N ASP A 200 10.05 1.33 0.49
CA ASP A 200 9.82 2.14 1.69
C ASP A 200 10.05 3.62 1.37
N ASP A 201 9.01 4.40 1.45
CA ASP A 201 9.07 5.85 1.32
C ASP A 201 8.58 6.56 2.59
N VAL A 202 8.54 5.84 3.69
CA VAL A 202 8.06 6.37 4.98
C VAL A 202 8.90 7.55 5.42
N TYR A 203 8.21 8.54 5.96
CA TYR A 203 8.68 9.89 6.26
C TYR A 203 8.99 10.70 4.99
N TYR A 204 8.45 10.26 3.85
CA TYR A 204 8.51 10.94 2.58
C TYR A 204 9.96 11.07 2.08
N ALA A 205 10.70 10.00 2.25
CA ALA A 205 12.10 9.94 1.86
C ALA A 205 12.48 8.54 1.38
N VAL A 206 13.36 8.48 0.38
CA VAL A 206 13.96 7.24 -0.09
C VAL A 206 15.47 7.33 0.03
N THR A 207 16.14 6.19 0.20
CA THR A 207 17.58 6.12 0.33
C THR A 207 18.26 5.97 -1.03
N GLU A 208 19.54 6.30 -1.08
CA GLU A 208 20.37 6.09 -2.28
C GLU A 208 20.34 4.62 -2.71
N GLU A 209 20.49 3.71 -1.76
CA GLU A 209 20.43 2.28 -2.02
C GLU A 209 19.11 1.85 -2.70
N GLN A 210 17.99 2.35 -2.21
CA GLN A 210 16.68 2.04 -2.82
C GLN A 210 16.61 2.55 -4.25
N VAL A 211 17.13 3.74 -4.51
CA VAL A 211 17.13 4.30 -5.87
C VAL A 211 18.04 3.49 -6.78
N ASP A 212 19.20 3.05 -6.31
CA ASP A 212 20.09 2.18 -7.09
C ASP A 212 19.42 0.86 -7.42
N LEU A 213 18.73 0.24 -6.44
CA LEU A 213 17.96 -0.98 -6.66
C LEU A 213 16.84 -0.75 -7.69
N PHE A 214 16.17 0.39 -7.63
CA PHE A 214 15.14 0.74 -8.62
C PHE A 214 15.76 0.87 -10.03
N GLU A 215 16.90 1.53 -10.16
CA GLU A 215 17.58 1.66 -11.45
C GLU A 215 18.05 0.29 -11.99
N ASP A 216 18.43 -0.64 -11.11
CA ASP A 216 18.70 -2.03 -11.51
C ASP A 216 17.44 -2.67 -12.13
N GLN A 217 16.27 -2.42 -11.55
CA GLN A 217 15.03 -2.95 -12.11
C GLN A 217 14.68 -2.30 -13.45
N VAL A 218 14.95 -1.00 -13.60
CA VAL A 218 14.75 -0.30 -14.88
C VAL A 218 15.58 -0.97 -16.00
N ARG A 219 16.80 -1.42 -15.69
CA ARG A 219 17.67 -2.09 -16.67
C ARG A 219 17.08 -3.40 -17.20
N ARG A 220 16.13 -4.02 -16.47
CA ARG A 220 15.43 -5.23 -16.92
C ARG A 220 14.42 -4.95 -18.04
N LYS A 221 14.06 -3.69 -18.26
CA LYS A 221 13.14 -3.24 -19.32
C LYS A 221 11.73 -3.83 -19.22
N LEU A 222 11.32 -4.23 -18.02
CA LEU A 222 9.94 -4.66 -17.78
C LEU A 222 9.08 -3.47 -17.38
N PRO A 223 7.78 -3.47 -17.71
CA PRO A 223 6.88 -2.45 -17.17
C PRO A 223 6.83 -2.55 -15.63
N ILE A 224 6.73 -1.40 -14.98
CA ILE A 224 6.84 -1.28 -13.52
C ILE A 224 5.53 -0.77 -12.93
N ILE A 225 5.06 -1.43 -11.90
CA ILE A 225 4.07 -0.90 -10.94
C ILE A 225 4.83 -0.64 -9.64
N LEU A 226 4.88 0.61 -9.23
CA LEU A 226 5.58 1.02 -8.00
C LEU A 226 4.56 1.07 -6.85
N CYS A 227 4.89 0.40 -5.76
CA CYS A 227 4.02 0.27 -4.60
C CYS A 227 4.73 0.91 -3.40
N MET A 228 4.15 1.97 -2.88
CA MET A 228 4.69 2.73 -1.75
C MET A 228 3.55 3.05 -0.80
N HIS A 229 3.87 3.42 0.43
CA HIS A 229 2.80 3.79 1.35
C HIS A 229 2.35 5.24 1.13
N VAL A 230 3.30 6.17 1.06
CA VAL A 230 2.98 7.59 0.98
C VAL A 230 2.83 7.99 -0.49
N PRO A 231 1.69 8.57 -0.90
CA PRO A 231 1.54 8.97 -2.31
C PRO A 231 2.55 10.06 -2.68
N ILE A 232 3.04 9.99 -3.92
CA ILE A 232 3.92 11.03 -4.44
C ILE A 232 3.10 12.30 -4.65
N TYR A 233 3.65 13.42 -4.20
CA TYR A 233 2.96 14.70 -4.29
C TYR A 233 2.60 15.09 -5.72
N THR A 234 1.34 15.49 -5.88
CA THR A 234 0.82 16.22 -7.04
C THR A 234 -0.12 17.32 -6.54
N GLN A 235 -0.45 18.26 -7.39
CA GLN A 235 -1.42 19.29 -7.02
C GLN A 235 -2.80 18.69 -6.77
N GLU A 236 -3.13 17.63 -7.48
CA GLU A 236 -4.40 16.94 -7.37
C GLU A 236 -4.54 16.23 -6.02
N ILE A 237 -3.50 15.50 -5.60
CA ILE A 237 -3.55 14.84 -4.29
C ILE A 237 -3.55 15.85 -3.14
N ALA A 238 -2.83 16.95 -3.31
CA ALA A 238 -2.85 18.03 -2.29
C ALA A 238 -4.25 18.65 -2.18
N ALA A 239 -4.92 18.87 -3.31
CA ALA A 239 -6.28 19.40 -3.32
C ALA A 239 -7.28 18.42 -2.70
N ALA A 240 -7.13 17.12 -3.00
CA ALA A 240 -7.97 16.07 -2.41
C ALA A 240 -7.77 15.98 -0.90
N ASN A 241 -6.53 16.02 -0.44
CA ASN A 241 -6.21 16.05 1.00
C ASN A 241 -6.90 17.23 1.69
N PHE A 242 -6.81 18.40 1.08
CA PHE A 242 -7.42 19.62 1.63
C PHE A 242 -8.94 19.48 1.71
N LYS A 243 -9.54 18.90 0.70
CA LYS A 243 -10.98 18.68 0.63
C LYS A 243 -11.46 17.69 1.70
N TYR A 244 -10.78 16.56 1.86
CA TYR A 244 -11.18 15.50 2.78
C TYR A 244 -10.92 15.85 4.24
N TRP A 245 -9.74 16.37 4.53
CA TRP A 245 -9.28 16.52 5.91
C TRP A 245 -9.46 17.91 6.46
N LYS A 246 -9.92 18.87 5.65
CA LYS A 246 -10.18 20.28 5.98
C LYS A 246 -8.92 21.05 6.44
N PRO A 247 -8.91 22.38 6.33
CA PRO A 247 -7.83 23.20 6.89
C PRO A 247 -7.70 22.96 8.39
N GLY A 248 -6.55 22.51 8.85
CA GLY A 248 -6.33 22.21 10.26
C GLY A 248 -5.99 20.76 10.55
N SER A 249 -6.28 19.85 9.64
CA SER A 249 -5.96 18.43 9.82
C SER A 249 -4.46 18.18 9.65
N ARG A 250 -4.00 17.04 10.20
CA ARG A 250 -2.60 16.62 10.13
C ARG A 250 -2.17 16.19 8.71
N PHE A 251 -3.12 15.91 7.84
CA PHE A 251 -2.88 15.43 6.48
C PHE A 251 -2.88 16.56 5.46
N ARG A 252 -2.46 17.75 5.84
CA ARG A 252 -2.71 18.97 5.05
C ARG A 252 -2.00 19.09 3.74
N SER A 253 -0.86 18.50 3.59
CA SER A 253 -0.19 18.57 2.29
C SER A 253 1.03 17.67 2.25
N TYR A 254 1.21 17.09 1.15
CA TYR A 254 2.42 16.47 0.69
C TYR A 254 3.16 17.45 -0.17
N GLY A 255 4.46 17.39 -0.15
CA GLY A 255 5.25 18.04 -1.17
C GLY A 255 6.02 19.25 -0.73
N PRO A 256 6.60 19.94 -1.70
CA PRO A 256 7.62 20.97 -1.42
C PRO A 256 7.08 22.25 -0.79
N GLN A 257 5.79 22.38 -0.63
CA GLN A 257 5.24 23.52 0.08
C GLN A 257 5.55 23.39 1.57
N LYS A 258 6.30 24.32 2.08
CA LYS A 258 6.70 24.38 3.49
C LYS A 258 5.51 24.69 4.39
N HIS A 259 4.62 23.74 4.54
CA HIS A 259 3.58 23.83 5.55
C HIS A 259 4.06 23.16 6.84
N LYS A 260 3.68 23.74 7.94
CA LYS A 260 4.03 23.35 9.31
C LYS A 260 3.79 21.85 9.59
N TYR A 261 3.05 21.16 8.74
CA TYR A 261 2.64 19.76 8.95
C TYR A 261 3.06 18.82 7.81
N THR A 262 3.78 19.32 6.81
CA THR A 262 4.29 18.44 5.75
C THR A 262 5.61 17.82 6.17
N TYR A 263 5.79 16.57 5.78
CA TYR A 263 7.11 15.97 5.79
C TYR A 263 7.92 16.68 4.71
N GLU A 264 9.00 17.32 5.10
CA GLU A 264 9.91 17.93 4.14
C GLU A 264 10.65 16.79 3.45
N THR A 265 10.31 16.54 2.20
CA THR A 265 11.09 15.65 1.34
C THR A 265 12.47 16.26 1.13
N ASP A 266 13.49 15.47 1.24
CA ASP A 266 14.85 15.94 0.95
C ASP A 266 15.06 16.10 -0.58
N SER A 267 16.10 16.85 -0.94
CA SER A 267 16.36 17.14 -2.35
C SER A 267 16.73 15.90 -3.18
N PHE A 268 17.26 14.87 -2.56
CA PHE A 268 17.57 13.61 -3.22
C PHE A 268 16.28 12.89 -3.62
N THR A 269 15.36 12.76 -2.69
CA THR A 269 14.06 12.13 -2.92
C THR A 269 13.26 12.91 -3.97
N GLU A 270 13.26 14.25 -3.91
CA GLU A 270 12.60 15.08 -4.94
C GLU A 270 13.13 14.76 -6.35
N LYS A 271 14.46 14.67 -6.48
CA LYS A 271 15.09 14.35 -7.76
C LYS A 271 14.68 12.95 -8.25
N PHE A 272 14.55 12.00 -7.34
CA PHE A 272 14.08 10.67 -7.71
C PHE A 272 12.63 10.74 -8.21
N PHE A 273 11.74 11.43 -7.50
CA PHE A 273 10.35 11.57 -7.95
C PHE A 273 10.24 12.29 -9.30
N ASP A 274 11.08 13.27 -9.55
CA ASP A 274 11.14 13.94 -10.87
C ASP A 274 11.63 12.98 -11.96
N ARG A 275 12.52 12.05 -11.65
CA ARG A 275 12.92 10.98 -12.60
C ARG A 275 11.76 10.02 -12.85
N LEU A 276 10.99 9.65 -11.83
CA LEU A 276 9.81 8.78 -11.98
C LEU A 276 8.80 9.38 -12.96
N LYS A 277 8.59 10.70 -12.96
CA LYS A 277 7.69 11.37 -13.91
C LYS A 277 8.12 11.19 -15.37
N LYS A 278 9.40 10.90 -15.59
CA LYS A 278 9.96 10.72 -16.94
C LYS A 278 10.17 9.26 -17.30
N GLN A 279 9.94 8.34 -16.35
CA GLN A 279 10.22 6.90 -16.52
C GLN A 279 9.11 6.24 -17.35
N LYS A 280 9.45 5.86 -18.58
CA LYS A 280 8.47 5.29 -19.54
C LYS A 280 8.02 3.86 -19.17
N LEU A 281 8.84 3.14 -18.40
CA LEU A 281 8.46 1.80 -17.92
C LEU A 281 7.47 1.86 -16.77
N LEU A 282 7.38 2.98 -16.07
CA LEU A 282 6.42 3.15 -14.98
C LEU A 282 5.00 3.23 -15.56
N LYS A 283 4.12 2.34 -15.11
CA LYS A 283 2.73 2.21 -15.59
C LYS A 283 1.72 2.56 -14.52
N GLY A 284 2.09 2.40 -13.26
CA GLY A 284 1.21 2.73 -12.15
C GLY A 284 1.97 2.93 -10.86
N ILE A 285 1.38 3.70 -9.96
CA ILE A 285 1.82 3.85 -8.57
C ILE A 285 0.64 3.49 -7.69
N LEU A 286 0.82 2.57 -6.75
CA LEU A 286 -0.19 2.17 -5.78
C LEU A 286 0.26 2.64 -4.40
N SER A 287 -0.61 3.33 -3.68
CA SER A 287 -0.26 3.91 -2.38
C SER A 287 -1.49 3.98 -1.44
N GLY A 288 -1.25 4.39 -0.19
CA GLY A 288 -2.27 4.52 0.84
C GLY A 288 -2.14 5.83 1.61
N HIS A 289 -2.07 5.73 2.95
CA HIS A 289 -1.72 6.81 3.87
C HIS A 289 -2.77 7.92 4.03
N THR A 290 -3.47 8.30 2.98
CA THR A 290 -4.36 9.47 3.03
C THR A 290 -5.77 9.15 3.51
N HIS A 291 -6.11 7.87 3.63
CA HIS A 291 -7.42 7.37 4.09
C HIS A 291 -8.59 7.86 3.21
N PHE A 292 -8.33 8.04 1.92
CA PHE A 292 -9.39 8.24 0.92
C PHE A 292 -8.92 7.67 -0.41
N ALA A 293 -9.86 7.17 -1.18
CA ALA A 293 -9.54 6.61 -2.49
C ALA A 293 -9.48 7.72 -3.54
N MET A 294 -8.43 7.71 -4.37
CA MET A 294 -8.39 8.57 -5.56
C MET A 294 -7.49 7.96 -6.63
N GLU A 295 -7.71 8.42 -7.85
CA GLU A 295 -6.82 8.10 -8.96
C GLU A 295 -6.52 9.39 -9.73
N GLU A 296 -5.31 9.51 -10.24
CA GLU A 296 -4.88 10.69 -10.99
C GLU A 296 -3.82 10.34 -12.03
N GLN A 297 -3.63 11.20 -13.00
CA GLN A 297 -2.54 11.04 -13.97
C GLN A 297 -1.25 11.59 -13.37
N PHE A 298 -0.30 10.70 -13.10
CA PHE A 298 1.00 11.08 -12.52
C PHE A 298 2.01 11.50 -13.57
N SER A 299 2.04 10.79 -14.71
CA SER A 299 2.96 11.05 -15.80
C SER A 299 2.30 10.62 -17.12
N PRO A 300 2.91 10.91 -18.28
CA PRO A 300 2.30 10.45 -19.54
C PRO A 300 2.09 8.95 -19.65
N THR A 301 2.81 8.15 -18.87
CA THR A 301 2.73 6.67 -18.94
C THR A 301 2.17 6.01 -17.67
N ALA A 302 1.97 6.76 -16.60
CA ALA A 302 1.57 6.19 -15.32
C ALA A 302 0.48 6.99 -14.64
N ARG A 303 -0.46 6.28 -14.02
CA ARG A 303 -1.44 6.86 -13.09
C ARG A 303 -1.02 6.53 -11.66
N GLN A 304 -1.43 7.35 -10.72
CA GLN A 304 -1.29 7.10 -9.29
C GLN A 304 -2.66 6.73 -8.72
N TYR A 305 -2.72 5.66 -7.94
CA TYR A 305 -3.92 5.12 -7.30
C TYR A 305 -3.68 5.08 -5.80
N VAL A 306 -4.59 5.67 -5.05
CA VAL A 306 -4.49 5.76 -3.60
C VAL A 306 -5.67 5.05 -2.99
N UNK A 307 -5.31 4.27 -2.21
CA UNK A 307 -6.25 3.50 -1.63
C UNK A 307 -6.56 3.87 -0.44
#